data_5e9b773a67dd8fca8ba8a44555d32a80
#
_entry.id   5e9b773a67dd8fca8ba8a44555d32a80
#
_cell.length_a   1.000
_cell.length_b   1.000
_cell.length_c   1.000
_cell.angle_alpha   90.00
_cell.angle_beta   90.00
_cell.angle_gamma   90.00
#
_symmetry.space_group_name_H-M   'P 1'
#
loop_
_entity.id
_entity.type
_entity.pdbx_description
1 polymer ?
#
loop_
_entity_poly.entity_id
_entity_poly.type
_entity_poly.pdbx_seq_one_letter_code
_entity_poly.pdbx_strand_id
1 'polypeptide(L)'
;MKKIILIIITLFLTTGCFNYLSLNDIAVVSLVHIDYQDNKYILTVEIRENEKDNPNASSIYTNQGITLDNTFENIGLTINKFLYLVDVDTIILTENVLNQKLETTLDYITRENYIGNNFNIIVSNDDIKKITKLIKEKNKIVGAYIKETITNDYNNTIDIKYNKFIKTYLNEYKDMILPFGKIVNNEFTLNDAIIFNHNKESAIINNDYIKIYNLLNNTNKYSLFKTNYNGGNLIYRIKDVNTKYKYENNNINITIDINGNFNEIDNINLNKDNIEKLITLTKDSVYNETTSFLNILKNNNIDALGFKKIIYNKTKNKLDSIKELDYNLDIKIILDREETIFENIGAKKNEI
;
A
#
# COMPACT_ATOMS: atom_id res chain seq x y z
N MET A 1 -26.56 -39.97 -45.88
CA MET A 1 -25.63 -40.11 -44.74
C MET A 1 -24.80 -38.84 -44.44
N LYS A 2 -24.03 -38.28 -45.38
CA LYS A 2 -23.21 -37.08 -45.15
C LYS A 2 -23.99 -35.86 -44.63
N LYS A 3 -25.20 -35.58 -45.12
CA LYS A 3 -26.05 -34.47 -44.67
C LYS A 3 -26.57 -34.68 -43.23
N ILE A 4 -26.85 -35.92 -42.83
CA ILE A 4 -27.31 -36.26 -41.48
C ILE A 4 -26.15 -36.09 -40.46
N ILE A 5 -24.94 -36.49 -40.83
CA ILE A 5 -23.74 -36.31 -40.01
C ILE A 5 -23.45 -34.81 -39.82
N LEU A 6 -23.62 -33.99 -40.85
CA LEU A 6 -23.44 -32.55 -40.76
C LEU A 6 -24.44 -31.89 -39.78
N ILE A 7 -25.71 -32.32 -39.83
CA ILE A 7 -26.76 -31.84 -38.91
C ILE A 7 -26.45 -32.24 -37.47
N ILE A 8 -25.97 -33.46 -37.22
CA ILE A 8 -25.58 -33.94 -35.90
C ILE A 8 -24.39 -33.14 -35.36
N ILE A 9 -23.37 -32.87 -36.19
CA ILE A 9 -22.23 -32.06 -35.81
C ILE A 9 -22.65 -30.62 -35.49
N THR A 10 -23.55 -30.03 -36.26
CA THR A 10 -24.07 -28.67 -36.00
C THR A 10 -24.88 -28.61 -34.71
N LEU A 11 -25.65 -29.62 -34.38
CA LEU A 11 -26.36 -29.73 -33.09
C LEU A 11 -25.42 -29.82 -31.88
N PHE A 12 -24.27 -30.50 -32.00
CA PHE A 12 -23.24 -30.53 -30.96
C PHE A 12 -22.49 -29.19 -30.80
N LEU A 13 -22.39 -28.39 -31.88
CA LEU A 13 -21.74 -27.07 -31.82
C LEU A 13 -22.68 -25.99 -31.27
N THR A 14 -23.98 -26.23 -31.14
CA THR A 14 -24.95 -25.28 -30.59
C THR A 14 -25.18 -25.45 -29.07
N THR A 15 -24.52 -26.41 -28.40
CA THR A 15 -24.54 -26.49 -26.95
C THR A 15 -23.71 -25.34 -26.39
N GLY A 16 -24.29 -24.16 -26.35
CA GLY A 16 -23.70 -22.99 -25.74
C GLY A 16 -23.53 -23.14 -24.21
N CYS A 17 -22.64 -22.36 -23.64
CA CYS A 17 -22.32 -22.34 -22.20
C CYS A 17 -23.59 -22.26 -21.35
N PHE A 18 -23.89 -23.32 -20.60
CA PHE A 18 -25.08 -23.44 -19.74
C PHE A 18 -24.94 -22.67 -18.40
N ASN A 19 -23.75 -22.10 -18.11
CA ASN A 19 -23.48 -21.33 -16.89
C ASN A 19 -23.58 -19.81 -17.12
N TYR A 20 -24.75 -19.34 -17.53
CA TYR A 20 -25.01 -17.91 -17.69
C TYR A 20 -25.62 -17.35 -16.40
N LEU A 21 -24.86 -16.48 -15.68
CA LEU A 21 -25.41 -15.64 -14.63
C LEU A 21 -25.91 -14.34 -15.27
N SER A 22 -27.19 -14.03 -15.08
CA SER A 22 -27.74 -12.74 -15.52
C SER A 22 -27.14 -11.61 -14.71
N LEU A 23 -26.89 -10.46 -15.34
CA LEU A 23 -26.44 -9.25 -14.65
C LEU A 23 -27.37 -8.82 -13.51
N ASN A 24 -28.64 -9.18 -13.58
CA ASN A 24 -29.62 -8.89 -12.53
C ASN A 24 -29.46 -9.79 -11.30
N ASP A 25 -28.83 -10.96 -11.48
CA ASP A 25 -28.66 -11.96 -10.43
C ASP A 25 -27.31 -11.83 -9.70
N ILE A 26 -26.47 -10.88 -10.13
CA ILE A 26 -25.18 -10.59 -9.50
C ILE A 26 -25.19 -9.26 -8.75
N ALA A 27 -24.41 -9.21 -7.68
CA ALA A 27 -24.11 -8.01 -6.92
C ALA A 27 -22.62 -7.72 -7.01
N VAL A 28 -22.26 -6.65 -7.71
CA VAL A 28 -20.84 -6.25 -7.91
C VAL A 28 -20.30 -5.64 -6.64
N VAL A 29 -19.35 -6.32 -6.01
CA VAL A 29 -18.74 -5.89 -4.75
C VAL A 29 -17.55 -4.99 -5.03
N SER A 30 -17.51 -3.82 -4.39
CA SER A 30 -16.40 -2.86 -4.44
C SER A 30 -15.48 -2.96 -3.24
N LEU A 31 -16.05 -3.22 -2.05
CA LEU A 31 -15.32 -3.33 -0.78
C LEU A 31 -15.69 -4.61 -0.05
N VAL A 32 -14.69 -5.24 0.55
CA VAL A 32 -14.89 -6.28 1.57
C VAL A 32 -14.13 -5.87 2.82
N HIS A 33 -14.80 -5.80 3.95
CA HIS A 33 -14.17 -5.65 5.26
C HIS A 33 -14.34 -6.95 6.04
N ILE A 34 -13.24 -7.46 6.60
CA ILE A 34 -13.19 -8.72 7.33
C ILE A 34 -12.67 -8.44 8.74
N ASP A 35 -13.50 -8.75 9.73
CA ASP A 35 -13.14 -8.76 11.14
C ASP A 35 -13.35 -10.16 11.75
N TYR A 36 -12.73 -10.39 12.90
CA TYR A 36 -12.87 -11.64 13.65
C TYR A 36 -13.00 -11.35 15.13
N GLN A 37 -14.19 -11.62 15.69
CA GLN A 37 -14.52 -11.41 17.10
C GLN A 37 -15.39 -12.57 17.60
N ASP A 38 -15.27 -12.92 18.86
CA ASP A 38 -16.09 -13.95 19.52
C ASP A 38 -16.17 -15.28 18.74
N ASN A 39 -15.04 -15.73 18.17
CA ASN A 39 -14.93 -16.92 17.33
C ASN A 39 -15.78 -16.89 16.05
N LYS A 40 -16.14 -15.70 15.55
CA LYS A 40 -16.89 -15.51 14.31
C LYS A 40 -16.19 -14.50 13.40
N TYR A 41 -16.31 -14.74 12.11
CA TYR A 41 -16.03 -13.70 11.11
C TYR A 41 -17.20 -12.73 11.05
N ILE A 42 -16.88 -11.43 10.99
CA ILE A 42 -17.82 -10.34 10.72
C ILE A 42 -17.42 -9.77 9.38
N LEU A 43 -18.31 -9.90 8.42
CA LEU A 43 -18.07 -9.46 7.04
C LEU A 43 -18.96 -8.28 6.71
N THR A 44 -18.38 -7.21 6.19
CA THR A 44 -19.13 -6.08 5.62
C THR A 44 -18.74 -5.92 4.16
N VAL A 45 -19.72 -5.89 3.28
CA VAL A 45 -19.50 -5.68 1.84
C VAL A 45 -20.19 -4.40 1.37
N GLU A 46 -19.54 -3.69 0.45
CA GLU A 46 -20.13 -2.62 -0.33
C GLU A 46 -20.48 -3.13 -1.72
N ILE A 47 -21.73 -2.97 -2.11
CA ILE A 47 -22.26 -3.39 -3.40
C ILE A 47 -22.57 -2.14 -4.23
N ARG A 48 -22.07 -2.10 -5.47
CA ARG A 48 -22.40 -1.04 -6.42
C ARG A 48 -23.84 -1.18 -6.86
N GLU A 49 -24.57 -0.06 -6.83
CA GLU A 49 -25.94 0.01 -7.33
C GLU A 49 -25.97 0.64 -8.72
N ASN A 50 -26.91 0.18 -9.56
CA ASN A 50 -27.08 0.71 -10.90
C ASN A 50 -28.17 1.79 -10.89
N GLU A 51 -27.85 2.97 -10.40
CA GLU A 51 -28.75 4.12 -10.39
C GLU A 51 -28.41 5.08 -11.54
N LYS A 52 -29.40 5.45 -12.37
CA LYS A 52 -29.18 6.31 -13.55
C LYS A 52 -28.64 7.68 -13.19
N ASP A 53 -29.08 8.23 -12.06
CA ASP A 53 -28.77 9.61 -11.66
C ASP A 53 -27.60 9.69 -10.67
N ASN A 54 -27.13 8.57 -10.13
CA ASN A 54 -26.02 8.51 -9.20
C ASN A 54 -25.07 7.31 -9.51
N PRO A 55 -24.03 7.51 -10.31
CA PRO A 55 -23.09 6.45 -10.65
C PRO A 55 -22.25 5.95 -9.46
N ASN A 56 -22.27 6.70 -8.34
CA ASN A 56 -21.57 6.34 -7.10
C ASN A 56 -22.51 5.75 -6.04
N ALA A 57 -23.72 5.37 -6.43
CA ALA A 57 -24.66 4.70 -5.53
C ALA A 57 -24.10 3.33 -5.11
N SER A 58 -24.17 3.05 -3.81
CA SER A 58 -23.78 1.76 -3.26
C SER A 58 -24.52 1.45 -1.97
N SER A 59 -24.70 0.17 -1.69
CA SER A 59 -25.34 -0.35 -0.47
C SER A 59 -24.33 -1.12 0.37
N ILE A 60 -24.50 -1.08 1.69
CA ILE A 60 -23.62 -1.76 2.65
C ILE A 60 -24.40 -2.86 3.34
N TYR A 61 -23.83 -4.07 3.34
CA TYR A 61 -24.40 -5.24 4.01
C TYR A 61 -23.39 -5.83 4.97
N THR A 62 -23.83 -6.22 6.16
CA THR A 62 -23.00 -6.87 7.18
C THR A 62 -23.64 -8.15 7.64
N ASN A 63 -22.86 -9.22 7.75
CA ASN A 63 -23.28 -10.48 8.32
C ASN A 63 -22.12 -11.12 9.13
N GLN A 64 -22.44 -12.15 9.93
CA GLN A 64 -21.44 -12.88 10.69
C GLN A 64 -21.62 -14.39 10.51
N GLY A 65 -20.52 -15.12 10.62
CA GLY A 65 -20.54 -16.57 10.48
C GLY A 65 -19.29 -17.22 11.07
N ILE A 66 -19.30 -18.54 11.17
CA ILE A 66 -18.17 -19.32 11.71
C ILE A 66 -17.03 -19.40 10.69
N THR A 67 -17.36 -19.42 9.40
CA THR A 67 -16.42 -19.43 8.28
C THR A 67 -16.67 -18.26 7.36
N LEU A 68 -15.65 -17.85 6.59
CA LEU A 68 -15.80 -16.80 5.55
C LEU A 68 -16.82 -17.20 4.51
N ASP A 69 -16.75 -18.43 4.00
CA ASP A 69 -17.64 -18.96 2.99
C ASP A 69 -19.12 -18.83 3.42
N ASN A 70 -19.45 -19.38 4.60
CA ASN A 70 -20.80 -19.27 5.16
C ASN A 70 -21.23 -17.81 5.37
N THR A 71 -20.29 -16.92 5.71
CA THR A 71 -20.61 -15.50 5.92
C THR A 71 -20.91 -14.79 4.60
N PHE A 72 -20.15 -15.08 3.52
CA PHE A 72 -20.45 -14.59 2.16
C PHE A 72 -21.78 -15.12 1.66
N GLU A 73 -22.04 -16.42 1.82
CA GLU A 73 -23.32 -17.05 1.44
C GLU A 73 -24.50 -16.36 2.14
N ASN A 74 -24.41 -16.13 3.44
CA ASN A 74 -25.46 -15.46 4.23
C ASN A 74 -25.76 -14.05 3.72
N ILE A 75 -24.74 -13.29 3.26
CA ILE A 75 -24.98 -11.99 2.63
C ILE A 75 -25.70 -12.18 1.28
N GLY A 76 -25.24 -13.10 0.45
CA GLY A 76 -25.86 -13.42 -0.83
C GLY A 76 -27.35 -13.80 -0.68
N LEU A 77 -27.67 -14.63 0.31
CA LEU A 77 -29.06 -15.01 0.65
C LEU A 77 -29.89 -13.80 1.11
N THR A 78 -29.29 -12.90 1.90
CA THR A 78 -29.97 -11.68 2.40
C THR A 78 -30.37 -10.76 1.25
N ILE A 79 -29.54 -10.62 0.21
CA ILE A 79 -29.79 -9.74 -0.94
C ILE A 79 -30.43 -10.47 -2.11
N ASN A 80 -30.57 -11.78 -2.02
CA ASN A 80 -31.05 -12.68 -3.09
C ASN A 80 -30.26 -12.48 -4.42
N LYS A 81 -28.93 -12.37 -4.33
CA LYS A 81 -28.00 -12.23 -5.46
C LYS A 81 -26.69 -12.95 -5.19
N PHE A 82 -26.02 -13.35 -6.26
CA PHE A 82 -24.65 -13.86 -6.19
C PHE A 82 -23.66 -12.70 -6.02
N LEU A 83 -22.76 -12.80 -5.02
CA LEU A 83 -21.73 -11.80 -4.80
C LEU A 83 -20.60 -11.94 -5.84
N TYR A 84 -20.46 -10.96 -6.70
CA TYR A 84 -19.42 -10.92 -7.71
C TYR A 84 -18.20 -10.14 -7.18
N LEU A 85 -17.14 -10.87 -6.85
CA LEU A 85 -15.95 -10.37 -6.16
C LEU A 85 -14.73 -10.23 -7.10
N VAL A 86 -14.90 -10.54 -8.42
CA VAL A 86 -13.78 -10.51 -9.39
C VAL A 86 -13.20 -9.11 -9.51
N ASP A 87 -14.04 -8.07 -9.44
CA ASP A 87 -13.68 -6.66 -9.60
C ASP A 87 -13.68 -5.89 -8.27
N VAL A 88 -13.47 -6.59 -7.14
CA VAL A 88 -13.33 -5.92 -5.85
C VAL A 88 -12.15 -4.95 -5.89
N ASP A 89 -12.36 -3.71 -5.41
CA ASP A 89 -11.34 -2.67 -5.40
C ASP A 89 -10.41 -2.78 -4.21
N THR A 90 -10.99 -3.02 -3.01
CA THR A 90 -10.25 -3.02 -1.74
C THR A 90 -10.79 -4.07 -0.78
N ILE A 91 -9.88 -4.76 -0.10
CA ILE A 91 -10.19 -5.57 1.08
C ILE A 91 -9.54 -4.92 2.31
N ILE A 92 -10.34 -4.69 3.34
CA ILE A 92 -9.90 -4.18 4.65
C ILE A 92 -9.87 -5.35 5.63
N LEU A 93 -8.73 -5.58 6.27
CA LEU A 93 -8.58 -6.52 7.38
C LEU A 93 -8.46 -5.75 8.70
N THR A 94 -8.96 -6.31 9.78
CA THR A 94 -8.64 -5.81 11.13
C THR A 94 -7.37 -6.47 11.68
N GLU A 95 -6.74 -5.87 12.70
CA GLU A 95 -5.64 -6.52 13.41
C GLU A 95 -6.06 -7.83 14.07
N ASN A 96 -7.33 -8.00 14.46
CA ASN A 96 -7.85 -9.28 14.96
C ASN A 96 -7.68 -10.40 13.92
N VAL A 97 -7.98 -10.09 12.65
CA VAL A 97 -7.76 -11.05 11.55
C VAL A 97 -6.28 -11.31 11.36
N LEU A 98 -5.42 -10.27 11.35
CA LEU A 98 -3.97 -10.43 11.21
C LEU A 98 -3.41 -11.36 12.31
N ASN A 99 -3.84 -11.16 13.54
CA ASN A 99 -3.31 -11.88 14.69
C ASN A 99 -3.85 -13.31 14.85
N GLN A 100 -5.09 -13.56 14.42
CA GLN A 100 -5.80 -14.81 14.75
C GLN A 100 -6.14 -15.66 13.54
N LYS A 101 -6.39 -15.06 12.37
CA LYS A 101 -7.01 -15.72 11.22
C LYS A 101 -6.39 -15.37 9.86
N LEU A 102 -5.22 -14.72 9.83
CA LEU A 102 -4.63 -14.26 8.57
C LEU A 102 -4.46 -15.41 7.57
N GLU A 103 -3.81 -16.49 7.99
CA GLU A 103 -3.54 -17.65 7.13
C GLU A 103 -4.83 -18.24 6.54
N THR A 104 -5.83 -18.50 7.39
CA THR A 104 -7.13 -19.04 6.96
C THR A 104 -7.85 -18.09 6.00
N THR A 105 -7.75 -16.77 6.26
CA THR A 105 -8.36 -15.74 5.41
C THR A 105 -7.68 -15.68 4.05
N LEU A 106 -6.34 -15.71 4.01
CA LEU A 106 -5.58 -15.69 2.76
C LEU A 106 -5.78 -16.98 1.95
N ASP A 107 -5.84 -18.14 2.62
CA ASP A 107 -6.11 -19.42 1.98
C ASP A 107 -7.50 -19.41 1.30
N TYR A 108 -8.54 -18.92 2.00
CA TYR A 108 -9.88 -18.77 1.42
C TYR A 108 -9.86 -17.84 0.19
N ILE A 109 -9.32 -16.64 0.32
CA ILE A 109 -9.24 -15.67 -0.79
C ILE A 109 -8.48 -16.25 -1.99
N THR A 110 -7.42 -17.02 -1.75
CA THR A 110 -6.60 -17.61 -2.82
C THR A 110 -7.30 -18.76 -3.55
N ARG A 111 -8.10 -19.56 -2.82
CA ARG A 111 -8.82 -20.72 -3.38
C ARG A 111 -10.11 -20.35 -4.08
N GLU A 112 -10.70 -19.22 -3.69
CA GLU A 112 -11.99 -18.80 -4.23
C GLU A 112 -11.84 -18.21 -5.62
N ASN A 113 -12.33 -18.93 -6.63
CA ASN A 113 -12.20 -18.55 -8.04
C ASN A 113 -12.99 -17.29 -8.41
N TYR A 114 -13.96 -16.90 -7.59
CA TYR A 114 -14.80 -15.71 -7.82
C TYR A 114 -14.22 -14.44 -7.20
N ILE A 115 -13.08 -14.53 -6.49
CA ILE A 115 -12.36 -13.36 -5.96
C ILE A 115 -11.20 -13.03 -6.89
N GLY A 116 -11.15 -11.80 -7.40
CA GLY A 116 -10.02 -11.31 -8.16
C GLY A 116 -8.74 -11.27 -7.32
N ASN A 117 -7.60 -11.08 -7.95
CA ASN A 117 -6.30 -11.01 -7.26
C ASN A 117 -5.59 -9.66 -7.41
N ASN A 118 -6.26 -8.68 -8.02
CA ASN A 118 -5.69 -7.36 -8.33
C ASN A 118 -6.34 -6.21 -7.52
N PHE A 119 -6.85 -6.50 -6.35
CA PHE A 119 -7.36 -5.51 -5.41
C PHE A 119 -6.27 -5.00 -4.47
N ASN A 120 -6.53 -3.86 -3.82
CA ASN A 120 -5.70 -3.37 -2.73
C ASN A 120 -6.11 -4.04 -1.42
N ILE A 121 -5.11 -4.34 -0.58
CA ILE A 121 -5.33 -4.87 0.77
C ILE A 121 -4.79 -3.85 1.77
N ILE A 122 -5.59 -3.53 2.78
CA ILE A 122 -5.24 -2.60 3.85
C ILE A 122 -5.65 -3.16 5.21
N VAL A 123 -5.14 -2.54 6.26
CA VAL A 123 -5.55 -2.83 7.64
C VAL A 123 -6.21 -1.60 8.25
N SER A 124 -7.29 -1.80 9.01
CA SER A 124 -7.91 -0.75 9.82
C SER A 124 -8.67 -1.36 10.99
N ASN A 125 -8.57 -0.73 12.16
CA ASN A 125 -9.32 -1.10 13.36
C ASN A 125 -10.51 -0.17 13.64
N ASP A 126 -10.68 0.88 12.81
CA ASP A 126 -11.80 1.80 12.97
C ASP A 126 -13.12 1.14 12.55
N ASP A 127 -14.21 1.58 13.17
CA ASP A 127 -15.55 1.09 12.84
C ASP A 127 -15.87 1.30 11.36
N ILE A 128 -16.07 0.18 10.65
CA ILE A 128 -16.35 0.19 9.21
C ILE A 128 -17.59 1.03 8.87
N LYS A 129 -18.59 1.09 9.74
CA LYS A 129 -19.77 1.94 9.53
C LYS A 129 -19.41 3.42 9.52
N LYS A 130 -18.44 3.81 10.37
CA LYS A 130 -17.95 5.19 10.40
C LYS A 130 -17.09 5.50 9.17
N ILE A 131 -16.19 4.59 8.78
CA ILE A 131 -15.37 4.72 7.55
C ILE A 131 -16.28 4.90 6.33
N THR A 132 -17.25 3.99 6.16
CA THR A 132 -18.16 4.00 5.01
C THR A 132 -19.01 5.26 4.99
N LYS A 133 -19.52 5.73 6.14
CA LYS A 133 -20.27 6.96 6.25
C LYS A 133 -19.47 8.17 5.78
N LEU A 134 -18.24 8.36 6.30
CA LEU A 134 -17.38 9.50 5.97
C LEU A 134 -17.05 9.58 4.48
N ILE A 135 -16.80 8.43 3.83
CA ILE A 135 -16.46 8.38 2.40
C ILE A 135 -17.72 8.59 1.55
N LYS A 136 -18.86 8.02 1.94
CA LYS A 136 -20.15 8.20 1.24
C LYS A 136 -20.66 9.64 1.31
N GLU A 137 -20.40 10.38 2.38
CA GLU A 137 -20.68 11.81 2.49
C GLU A 137 -19.95 12.64 1.41
N LYS A 138 -18.83 12.13 0.88
CA LYS A 138 -18.11 12.70 -0.27
C LYS A 138 -18.68 12.26 -1.64
N ASN A 139 -19.82 11.57 -1.66
CA ASN A 139 -20.41 10.92 -2.84
C ASN A 139 -19.42 10.01 -3.58
N LYS A 140 -18.76 9.12 -2.86
CA LYS A 140 -17.79 8.16 -3.41
C LYS A 140 -18.16 6.73 -3.04
N ILE A 141 -17.83 5.78 -3.93
CA ILE A 141 -17.81 4.35 -3.63
C ILE A 141 -16.58 4.07 -2.76
N VAL A 142 -16.78 3.44 -1.61
CA VAL A 142 -15.76 3.33 -0.56
C VAL A 142 -14.53 2.56 -1.03
N GLY A 143 -14.73 1.36 -1.61
CA GLY A 143 -13.62 0.54 -2.11
C GLY A 143 -12.81 1.26 -3.19
N ALA A 144 -13.49 1.91 -4.14
CA ALA A 144 -12.86 2.67 -5.21
C ALA A 144 -12.10 3.90 -4.69
N TYR A 145 -12.66 4.65 -3.72
CA TYR A 145 -12.00 5.79 -3.11
C TYR A 145 -10.70 5.41 -2.40
N ILE A 146 -10.72 4.32 -1.65
CA ILE A 146 -9.52 3.80 -0.97
C ILE A 146 -8.45 3.41 -2.00
N LYS A 147 -8.83 2.69 -3.05
CA LYS A 147 -7.94 2.32 -4.16
C LYS A 147 -7.34 3.55 -4.85
N GLU A 148 -8.17 4.55 -5.20
CA GLU A 148 -7.70 5.82 -5.76
C GLU A 148 -6.68 6.51 -4.85
N THR A 149 -6.94 6.53 -3.54
CA THR A 149 -6.03 7.13 -2.54
C THR A 149 -4.67 6.42 -2.53
N ILE A 150 -4.66 5.08 -2.59
CA ILE A 150 -3.43 4.27 -2.59
C ILE A 150 -2.64 4.45 -3.88
N THR A 151 -3.32 4.44 -5.03
CA THR A 151 -2.67 4.46 -6.34
C THR A 151 -2.26 5.85 -6.80
N ASN A 152 -2.74 6.90 -6.13
CA ASN A 152 -2.37 8.27 -6.43
C ASN A 152 -0.90 8.53 -6.05
N ASP A 153 -0.09 8.92 -7.03
CA ASP A 153 1.34 9.17 -6.83
C ASP A 153 1.65 10.38 -5.93
N TYR A 154 0.69 11.30 -5.76
CA TYR A 154 0.82 12.41 -4.81
C TYR A 154 0.62 12.00 -3.35
N ASN A 155 0.05 10.82 -3.10
CA ASN A 155 -0.11 10.30 -1.76
C ASN A 155 1.07 9.40 -1.39
N ASN A 156 1.74 9.73 -0.30
CA ASN A 156 2.82 8.91 0.21
C ASN A 156 2.24 7.74 1.03
N THR A 157 1.73 6.73 0.33
CA THR A 157 1.16 5.51 0.89
C THR A 157 1.90 4.28 0.40
N ILE A 158 1.65 3.14 1.03
CA ILE A 158 2.14 1.84 0.55
C ILE A 158 1.19 1.35 -0.55
N ASP A 159 1.69 1.25 -1.78
CA ASP A 159 0.92 0.65 -2.89
C ASP A 159 1.24 -0.83 -3.01
N ILE A 160 0.37 -1.64 -2.43
CA ILE A 160 0.49 -3.09 -2.49
C ILE A 160 -0.83 -3.73 -2.91
N LYS A 161 -0.77 -4.52 -3.99
CA LYS A 161 -1.86 -5.38 -4.45
C LYS A 161 -1.81 -6.73 -3.76
N TYR A 162 -2.96 -7.41 -3.65
CA TYR A 162 -3.05 -8.72 -3.05
C TYR A 162 -2.08 -9.75 -3.66
N ASN A 163 -1.94 -9.78 -4.98
CA ASN A 163 -1.02 -10.69 -5.67
C ASN A 163 0.46 -10.47 -5.28
N LYS A 164 0.86 -9.24 -4.98
CA LYS A 164 2.20 -8.92 -4.46
C LYS A 164 2.32 -9.24 -2.98
N PHE A 165 1.26 -8.96 -2.21
CA PHE A 165 1.20 -9.26 -0.79
C PHE A 165 1.33 -10.76 -0.52
N ILE A 166 0.52 -11.61 -1.21
CA ILE A 166 0.58 -13.07 -1.01
C ILE A 166 1.94 -13.65 -1.39
N LYS A 167 2.61 -13.13 -2.44
CA LYS A 167 3.98 -13.52 -2.78
C LYS A 167 4.97 -13.18 -1.67
N THR A 168 4.79 -12.04 -1.00
CA THR A 168 5.62 -11.64 0.14
C THR A 168 5.30 -12.50 1.35
N TYR A 169 4.04 -12.76 1.63
CA TYR A 169 3.60 -13.63 2.72
C TYR A 169 4.16 -15.05 2.60
N LEU A 170 4.23 -15.61 1.41
CA LEU A 170 4.81 -16.94 1.15
C LEU A 170 6.35 -16.92 1.08
N ASN A 171 6.98 -15.76 1.20
CA ASN A 171 8.44 -15.63 1.14
C ASN A 171 9.05 -15.57 2.54
N GLU A 172 9.75 -16.60 2.95
CA GLU A 172 10.40 -16.69 4.26
C GLU A 172 11.51 -15.63 4.51
N TYR A 173 11.93 -14.91 3.48
CA TYR A 173 13.06 -13.98 3.53
C TYR A 173 12.65 -12.50 3.49
N LYS A 174 11.36 -12.21 3.57
CA LYS A 174 10.87 -10.81 3.59
C LYS A 174 9.55 -10.74 4.36
N ASP A 175 9.50 -9.85 5.32
CA ASP A 175 8.31 -9.60 6.12
C ASP A 175 7.34 -8.62 5.44
N MET A 176 6.14 -8.52 5.95
CA MET A 176 5.01 -7.85 5.32
C MET A 176 4.90 -6.39 5.74
N ILE A 177 4.33 -5.60 4.83
CA ILE A 177 3.89 -4.23 5.09
C ILE A 177 2.57 -4.01 4.38
N LEU A 178 1.61 -3.38 5.06
CA LEU A 178 0.31 -2.99 4.51
C LEU A 178 -0.03 -1.55 4.88
N PRO A 179 -0.77 -0.81 4.04
CA PRO A 179 -1.33 0.47 4.45
C PRO A 179 -2.21 0.30 5.69
N PHE A 180 -2.09 1.22 6.65
CA PHE A 180 -2.92 1.25 7.84
C PHE A 180 -3.86 2.46 7.80
N GLY A 181 -5.16 2.18 7.67
CA GLY A 181 -6.19 3.20 7.61
C GLY A 181 -6.70 3.58 8.99
N LYS A 182 -6.86 4.88 9.22
CA LYS A 182 -7.46 5.40 10.45
C LYS A 182 -8.26 6.68 10.21
N ILE A 183 -9.21 6.94 11.10
CA ILE A 183 -9.99 8.16 11.10
C ILE A 183 -9.26 9.23 11.93
N VAL A 184 -8.86 10.31 11.28
CA VAL A 184 -8.20 11.47 11.91
C VAL A 184 -8.98 12.73 11.52
N ASN A 185 -9.34 13.55 12.49
CA ASN A 185 -10.08 14.80 12.25
C ASN A 185 -11.33 14.63 11.37
N ASN A 186 -12.07 13.55 11.59
CA ASN A 186 -13.28 13.20 10.82
C ASN A 186 -13.02 12.88 9.33
N GLU A 187 -11.81 12.47 8.99
CA GLU A 187 -11.43 11.99 7.65
C GLU A 187 -10.76 10.62 7.75
N PHE A 188 -11.10 9.72 6.82
CA PHE A 188 -10.37 8.45 6.69
C PHE A 188 -9.08 8.68 5.92
N THR A 189 -7.95 8.34 6.54
CA THR A 189 -6.59 8.56 6.02
C THR A 189 -5.79 7.25 5.94
N LEU A 190 -4.82 7.20 5.02
CA LEU A 190 -3.89 6.08 4.82
C LEU A 190 -2.43 6.56 5.00
N ASN A 191 -2.21 7.43 5.98
CA ASN A 191 -0.91 8.03 6.24
C ASN A 191 -0.01 7.19 7.13
N ASP A 192 -0.47 6.01 7.55
CA ASP A 192 0.29 5.05 8.34
C ASP A 192 0.39 3.71 7.58
N ALA A 193 1.31 2.87 8.03
CA ALA A 193 1.41 1.49 7.58
C ALA A 193 1.69 0.56 8.76
N ILE A 194 1.25 -0.68 8.66
CA ILE A 194 1.61 -1.74 9.60
C ILE A 194 2.66 -2.64 8.95
N ILE A 195 3.77 -2.84 9.67
CA ILE A 195 4.79 -3.83 9.33
C ILE A 195 4.63 -5.02 10.28
N PHE A 196 4.76 -6.25 9.77
CA PHE A 196 4.58 -7.45 10.59
C PHE A 196 5.28 -8.67 9.99
N ASN A 197 5.59 -9.65 10.84
CA ASN A 197 6.20 -10.91 10.44
C ASN A 197 5.28 -12.12 10.75
N HIS A 198 5.73 -13.31 10.37
CA HIS A 198 5.00 -14.56 10.63
C HIS A 198 4.87 -14.91 12.12
N ASN A 199 5.75 -14.38 12.98
CA ASN A 199 5.69 -14.57 14.43
C ASN A 199 4.70 -13.61 15.10
N LYS A 200 3.95 -12.82 14.31
CA LYS A 200 2.98 -11.81 14.78
C LYS A 200 3.60 -10.63 15.51
N GLU A 201 4.93 -10.46 15.42
CA GLU A 201 5.56 -9.20 15.79
C GLU A 201 5.12 -8.14 14.79
N SER A 202 4.65 -6.99 15.27
CA SER A 202 4.14 -5.93 14.41
C SER A 202 4.49 -4.54 14.96
N ALA A 203 4.54 -3.56 14.08
CA ALA A 203 4.67 -2.15 14.45
C ALA A 203 3.94 -1.27 13.43
N ILE A 204 3.34 -0.19 13.92
CA ILE A 204 2.75 0.85 13.07
C ILE A 204 3.81 1.92 12.82
N ILE A 205 4.01 2.25 11.56
CA ILE A 205 4.90 3.31 11.11
C ILE A 205 4.09 4.47 10.51
N ASN A 206 4.54 5.69 10.76
CA ASN A 206 3.88 6.90 10.27
C ASN A 206 4.35 7.27 8.85
N ASN A 207 3.78 8.36 8.31
CA ASN A 207 4.05 8.87 6.98
C ASN A 207 5.55 9.16 6.71
N ASP A 208 6.32 9.63 7.70
CA ASP A 208 7.74 9.90 7.50
C ASP A 208 8.52 8.61 7.25
N TYR A 209 8.20 7.53 7.95
CA TYR A 209 8.82 6.23 7.72
C TYR A 209 8.30 5.52 6.46
N ILE A 210 7.05 5.76 6.05
CA ILE A 210 6.54 5.29 4.75
C ILE A 210 7.35 5.92 3.62
N LYS A 211 7.65 7.21 3.71
CA LYS A 211 8.52 7.92 2.77
C LYS A 211 9.88 7.23 2.65
N ILE A 212 10.52 6.93 3.78
CA ILE A 212 11.81 6.23 3.80
C ILE A 212 11.68 4.80 3.23
N TYR A 213 10.62 4.06 3.61
CA TYR A 213 10.38 2.73 3.02
C TYR A 213 10.26 2.79 1.50
N ASN A 214 9.51 3.76 0.97
CA ASN A 214 9.36 3.96 -0.46
C ASN A 214 10.70 4.26 -1.15
N LEU A 215 11.54 5.13 -0.57
CA LEU A 215 12.91 5.40 -1.06
C LEU A 215 13.75 4.12 -1.09
N LEU A 216 13.75 3.36 -0.01
CA LEU A 216 14.51 2.13 0.13
C LEU A 216 14.02 1.02 -0.82
N ASN A 217 12.78 1.04 -1.28
CA ASN A 217 12.24 0.10 -2.26
C ASN A 217 12.22 0.63 -3.71
N ASN A 218 12.88 1.76 -4.00
CA ASN A 218 12.88 2.41 -5.31
C ASN A 218 11.46 2.71 -5.83
N THR A 219 10.57 3.12 -4.94
CA THR A 219 9.21 3.48 -5.29
C THR A 219 9.12 5.00 -5.45
N ASN A 220 8.87 5.44 -6.68
CA ASN A 220 8.74 6.86 -6.99
C ASN A 220 7.35 7.37 -6.60
N LYS A 221 7.17 7.67 -5.31
CA LYS A 221 6.01 8.41 -4.79
C LYS A 221 6.42 9.85 -4.54
N TYR A 222 5.46 10.77 -4.72
CA TYR A 222 5.69 12.18 -4.40
C TYR A 222 6.12 12.33 -2.94
N SER A 223 7.38 12.68 -2.73
CA SER A 223 7.96 12.80 -1.39
C SER A 223 8.74 14.10 -1.23
N LEU A 224 8.61 14.68 -0.06
CA LEU A 224 9.26 15.93 0.31
C LEU A 224 10.11 15.72 1.57
N PHE A 225 11.33 16.26 1.55
CA PHE A 225 12.12 16.46 2.77
C PHE A 225 12.05 17.92 3.19
N LYS A 226 11.66 18.13 4.45
CA LYS A 226 11.59 19.45 5.06
C LYS A 226 12.77 19.61 6.00
N THR A 227 13.54 20.66 5.83
CA THR A 227 14.66 21.01 6.69
C THR A 227 14.55 22.48 7.09
N ASN A 228 15.10 22.86 8.24
CA ASN A 228 15.20 24.26 8.65
C ASN A 228 16.66 24.71 8.57
N TYR A 229 16.87 25.90 8.00
CA TYR A 229 18.17 26.53 7.93
C TYR A 229 18.05 28.02 8.23
N ASN A 230 18.77 28.50 9.25
CA ASN A 230 18.77 29.91 9.67
C ASN A 230 17.36 30.51 9.90
N GLY A 231 16.41 29.70 10.44
CA GLY A 231 15.02 30.11 10.67
C GLY A 231 14.13 30.13 9.41
N GLY A 232 14.65 29.78 8.25
CA GLY A 232 13.90 29.57 7.00
C GLY A 232 13.58 28.10 6.77
N ASN A 233 12.49 27.83 6.05
CA ASN A 233 12.10 26.49 5.63
C ASN A 233 12.75 26.15 4.28
N LEU A 234 13.23 24.92 4.20
CA LEU A 234 13.76 24.33 2.97
C LEU A 234 12.95 23.08 2.65
N ILE A 235 12.39 23.02 1.45
CA ILE A 235 11.68 21.85 0.95
C ILE A 235 12.42 21.30 -0.26
N TYR A 236 12.96 20.09 -0.11
CA TYR A 236 13.53 19.32 -1.21
C TYR A 236 12.51 18.31 -1.71
N ARG A 237 12.14 18.41 -3.00
CA ARG A 237 11.21 17.49 -3.67
C ARG A 237 11.99 16.42 -4.40
N ILE A 238 11.70 15.17 -4.10
CA ILE A 238 12.26 14.01 -4.79
C ILE A 238 11.59 13.87 -6.16
N LYS A 239 12.39 13.64 -7.18
CA LYS A 239 11.96 13.32 -8.54
C LYS A 239 12.22 11.86 -8.86
N ASP A 240 13.40 11.37 -8.48
CA ASP A 240 13.81 9.99 -8.71
C ASP A 240 14.72 9.50 -7.59
N VAL A 241 14.73 8.20 -7.37
CA VAL A 241 15.57 7.52 -6.36
C VAL A 241 16.13 6.22 -6.91
N ASN A 242 17.38 5.95 -6.57
CA ASN A 242 18.04 4.69 -6.90
C ASN A 242 18.77 4.16 -5.66
N THR A 243 18.15 3.18 -5.00
CA THR A 243 18.69 2.50 -3.83
C THR A 243 19.27 1.15 -4.20
N LYS A 244 20.49 0.89 -3.75
CA LYS A 244 21.21 -0.37 -3.97
C LYS A 244 21.66 -0.96 -2.65
N TYR A 245 21.64 -2.28 -2.58
CA TYR A 245 22.02 -3.06 -1.41
C TYR A 245 23.17 -4.00 -1.73
N LYS A 246 24.16 -4.09 -0.82
CA LYS A 246 25.26 -5.03 -0.93
C LYS A 246 25.60 -5.58 0.46
N TYR A 247 25.70 -6.89 0.60
CA TYR A 247 26.15 -7.51 1.83
C TYR A 247 27.65 -7.80 1.77
N GLU A 248 28.43 -7.21 2.64
CA GLU A 248 29.88 -7.37 2.76
C GLU A 248 30.33 -7.21 4.21
N ASN A 249 31.29 -8.01 4.64
CA ASN A 249 31.92 -7.92 5.98
C ASN A 249 30.88 -7.89 7.12
N ASN A 250 29.85 -8.73 7.04
CA ASN A 250 28.71 -8.80 7.97
C ASN A 250 27.83 -7.55 8.04
N ASN A 251 28.01 -6.60 7.14
CA ASN A 251 27.21 -5.37 7.07
C ASN A 251 26.36 -5.32 5.81
N ILE A 252 25.20 -4.69 5.89
CA ILE A 252 24.41 -4.27 4.74
C ILE A 252 24.82 -2.86 4.34
N ASN A 253 25.51 -2.73 3.21
CA ASN A 253 25.83 -1.45 2.61
C ASN A 253 24.63 -0.98 1.78
N ILE A 254 24.08 0.19 2.10
CA ILE A 254 22.93 0.80 1.47
C ILE A 254 23.40 2.09 0.81
N THR A 255 23.35 2.15 -0.52
CA THR A 255 23.65 3.35 -1.29
C THR A 255 22.34 3.93 -1.81
N ILE A 256 22.08 5.21 -1.57
CA ILE A 256 20.85 5.91 -1.95
C ILE A 256 21.22 7.15 -2.76
N ASP A 257 20.96 7.12 -4.06
CA ASP A 257 21.08 8.29 -4.93
C ASP A 257 19.68 8.91 -5.07
N ILE A 258 19.52 10.17 -4.64
CA ILE A 258 18.25 10.90 -4.68
C ILE A 258 18.41 12.10 -5.59
N ASN A 259 17.62 12.11 -6.67
CA ASN A 259 17.56 13.22 -7.60
C ASN A 259 16.30 14.07 -7.36
N GLY A 260 16.43 15.38 -7.34
CA GLY A 260 15.29 16.26 -7.09
C GLY A 260 15.66 17.74 -7.15
N ASN A 261 14.76 18.57 -6.63
CA ASN A 261 14.91 20.02 -6.63
C ASN A 261 14.48 20.64 -5.30
N PHE A 262 15.09 21.77 -4.96
CA PHE A 262 14.54 22.64 -3.93
C PHE A 262 13.31 23.37 -4.48
N ASN A 263 12.14 23.11 -3.89
CA ASN A 263 10.87 23.65 -4.34
C ASN A 263 10.46 24.91 -3.59
N GLU A 264 10.82 24.97 -2.33
CA GLU A 264 10.51 26.11 -1.47
C GLU A 264 11.73 26.41 -0.61
N ILE A 265 12.11 27.67 -0.60
CA ILE A 265 13.25 28.17 0.13
C ILE A 265 12.80 29.50 0.73
N ASP A 266 12.48 29.47 2.00
CA ASP A 266 12.01 30.64 2.72
C ASP A 266 13.18 31.32 3.44
N ASN A 267 13.29 32.64 3.28
CA ASN A 267 14.32 33.47 3.95
C ASN A 267 15.78 33.05 3.72
N ILE A 268 16.09 32.33 2.66
CA ILE A 268 17.44 31.85 2.33
C ILE A 268 17.87 32.42 0.97
N ASN A 269 18.97 33.18 0.93
CA ASN A 269 19.58 33.58 -0.34
C ASN A 269 20.35 32.40 -0.91
N LEU A 270 19.96 31.98 -2.12
CA LEU A 270 20.68 30.94 -2.85
C LEU A 270 21.92 31.52 -3.52
N ASN A 271 23.07 31.07 -3.07
CA ASN A 271 24.36 31.25 -3.73
C ASN A 271 25.10 29.90 -3.74
N LYS A 272 26.19 29.81 -4.50
CA LYS A 272 26.95 28.54 -4.58
C LYS A 272 27.36 27.99 -3.23
N ASP A 273 27.78 28.85 -2.31
CA ASP A 273 28.25 28.44 -0.98
C ASP A 273 27.11 27.87 -0.11
N ASN A 274 25.91 28.41 -0.24
CA ASN A 274 24.75 27.93 0.49
C ASN A 274 24.15 26.64 -0.07
N ILE A 275 24.23 26.41 -1.37
CA ILE A 275 23.68 25.19 -2.00
C ILE A 275 24.33 23.93 -1.44
N GLU A 276 25.65 23.90 -1.28
CA GLU A 276 26.36 22.77 -0.71
C GLU A 276 25.92 22.49 0.74
N LYS A 277 25.69 23.56 1.52
CA LYS A 277 25.15 23.44 2.88
C LYS A 277 23.72 22.88 2.87
N LEU A 278 22.86 23.35 1.96
CA LEU A 278 21.47 22.86 1.85
C LEU A 278 21.41 21.41 1.42
N ILE A 279 22.28 20.98 0.50
CA ILE A 279 22.46 19.58 0.09
C ILE A 279 22.89 18.74 1.31
N THR A 280 23.87 19.23 2.08
CA THR A 280 24.36 18.53 3.28
C THR A 280 23.26 18.40 4.33
N LEU A 281 22.50 19.46 4.62
CA LEU A 281 21.38 19.42 5.55
C LEU A 281 20.28 18.44 5.10
N THR A 282 19.97 18.43 3.82
CA THR A 282 19.01 17.48 3.24
C THR A 282 19.52 16.04 3.40
N LYS A 283 20.80 15.81 3.08
CA LYS A 283 21.46 14.50 3.27
C LYS A 283 21.39 14.03 4.71
N ASP A 284 21.69 14.92 5.67
CA ASP A 284 21.66 14.61 7.11
C ASP A 284 20.24 14.27 7.58
N SER A 285 19.23 14.99 7.09
CA SER A 285 17.82 14.68 7.38
C SER A 285 17.45 13.28 6.88
N VAL A 286 17.77 12.97 5.61
CA VAL A 286 17.52 11.63 5.03
C VAL A 286 18.28 10.55 5.80
N TYR A 287 19.54 10.80 6.17
CA TYR A 287 20.34 9.86 6.93
C TYR A 287 19.72 9.54 8.30
N ASN A 288 19.32 10.56 9.03
CA ASN A 288 18.72 10.42 10.36
C ASN A 288 17.38 9.69 10.31
N GLU A 289 16.51 10.07 9.37
CA GLU A 289 15.20 9.40 9.17
C GLU A 289 15.40 7.94 8.75
N THR A 290 16.34 7.66 7.84
CA THR A 290 16.66 6.30 7.39
C THR A 290 17.20 5.44 8.53
N THR A 291 18.14 5.96 9.31
CA THR A 291 18.70 5.27 10.48
C THR A 291 17.61 4.96 11.51
N SER A 292 16.72 5.93 11.78
CA SER A 292 15.60 5.74 12.70
C SER A 292 14.65 4.64 12.22
N PHE A 293 14.33 4.62 10.93
CA PHE A 293 13.49 3.58 10.35
C PHE A 293 14.14 2.18 10.41
N LEU A 294 15.43 2.06 10.06
CA LEU A 294 16.16 0.80 10.17
C LEU A 294 16.22 0.29 11.61
N ASN A 295 16.35 1.18 12.59
CA ASN A 295 16.28 0.82 14.02
C ASN A 295 14.89 0.30 14.41
N ILE A 296 13.80 0.85 13.86
CA ILE A 296 12.45 0.31 14.10
C ILE A 296 12.38 -1.12 13.57
N LEU A 297 12.87 -1.39 12.36
CA LEU A 297 12.91 -2.74 11.80
C LEU A 297 13.72 -3.71 12.68
N LYS A 298 14.93 -3.30 13.11
CA LYS A 298 15.79 -4.09 14.01
C LYS A 298 15.12 -4.42 15.34
N ASN A 299 14.61 -3.39 16.02
CA ASN A 299 14.03 -3.54 17.36
C ASN A 299 12.81 -4.49 17.36
N ASN A 300 12.02 -4.46 16.31
CA ASN A 300 10.85 -5.32 16.14
C ASN A 300 11.18 -6.65 15.42
N ASN A 301 12.44 -6.88 15.01
CA ASN A 301 12.86 -8.05 14.23
C ASN A 301 12.02 -8.28 12.96
N ILE A 302 11.69 -7.19 12.25
CA ILE A 302 10.84 -7.23 11.06
C ILE A 302 11.66 -6.84 9.82
N ASP A 303 11.86 -7.76 8.89
CA ASP A 303 12.62 -7.55 7.66
C ASP A 303 11.72 -7.14 6.49
N ALA A 304 11.08 -5.98 6.58
CA ALA A 304 10.24 -5.47 5.50
C ALA A 304 11.01 -5.11 4.21
N LEU A 305 12.34 -5.01 4.26
CA LEU A 305 13.20 -4.69 3.12
C LEU A 305 13.78 -5.92 2.42
N GLY A 306 13.79 -7.09 3.10
CA GLY A 306 14.29 -8.35 2.53
C GLY A 306 15.80 -8.52 2.64
N PHE A 307 16.42 -8.00 3.69
CA PHE A 307 17.86 -8.19 3.97
C PHE A 307 18.23 -9.65 4.13
N LYS A 308 17.38 -10.47 4.77
CA LYS A 308 17.56 -11.92 4.91
C LYS A 308 17.78 -12.58 3.53
N LYS A 309 17.03 -12.13 2.51
CA LYS A 309 17.18 -12.65 1.14
C LYS A 309 18.52 -12.26 0.52
N ILE A 310 18.96 -11.02 0.73
CA ILE A 310 20.26 -10.53 0.22
C ILE A 310 21.39 -11.36 0.82
N ILE A 311 21.36 -11.59 2.13
CA ILE A 311 22.35 -12.38 2.86
C ILE A 311 22.33 -13.83 2.39
N TYR A 312 21.15 -14.46 2.30
CA TYR A 312 21.01 -15.83 1.81
C TYR A 312 21.57 -16.00 0.39
N ASN A 313 21.26 -15.07 -0.50
CA ASN A 313 21.76 -15.13 -1.88
C ASN A 313 23.30 -15.11 -1.93
N LYS A 314 23.94 -14.36 -1.03
CA LYS A 314 25.39 -14.22 -0.97
C LYS A 314 26.10 -15.37 -0.23
N THR A 315 25.55 -15.78 0.91
CA THR A 315 26.22 -16.72 1.84
C THR A 315 25.68 -18.14 1.79
N LYS A 316 24.46 -18.33 1.26
CA LYS A 316 23.63 -19.55 1.35
C LYS A 316 23.25 -19.94 2.79
N ASN A 317 23.53 -19.09 3.77
CA ASN A 317 23.14 -19.27 5.16
C ASN A 317 21.83 -18.55 5.43
N LYS A 318 20.88 -19.21 6.12
CA LYS A 318 19.64 -18.62 6.57
C LYS A 318 19.91 -17.74 7.80
N LEU A 319 19.42 -16.52 7.77
CA LEU A 319 19.45 -15.62 8.92
C LEU A 319 18.07 -15.59 9.59
N ASP A 320 18.00 -15.95 10.86
CA ASP A 320 16.73 -15.99 11.60
C ASP A 320 16.29 -14.62 12.11
N SER A 321 17.24 -13.75 12.44
CA SER A 321 16.97 -12.43 13.03
C SER A 321 17.81 -11.34 12.38
N ILE A 322 17.20 -10.14 12.21
CA ILE A 322 17.92 -8.94 11.75
C ILE A 322 18.41 -8.04 12.90
N LYS A 323 18.18 -8.43 14.15
CA LYS A 323 18.52 -7.61 15.34
C LYS A 323 20.00 -7.24 15.43
N GLU A 324 20.87 -8.12 14.95
CA GLU A 324 22.33 -7.94 15.02
C GLU A 324 22.94 -7.44 13.71
N LEU A 325 22.10 -7.12 12.70
CA LEU A 325 22.63 -6.58 11.45
C LEU A 325 23.11 -5.14 11.63
N ASP A 326 24.30 -4.87 11.10
CA ASP A 326 24.80 -3.53 10.99
C ASP A 326 24.57 -2.97 9.57
N TYR A 327 24.37 -1.66 9.49
CA TYR A 327 24.09 -0.96 8.26
C TYR A 327 25.10 0.17 8.03
N ASN A 328 25.63 0.24 6.82
CA ASN A 328 26.40 1.37 6.34
C ASN A 328 25.56 2.14 5.31
N LEU A 329 25.29 3.40 5.57
CA LEU A 329 24.50 4.27 4.69
C LEU A 329 25.44 5.21 3.92
N ASP A 330 25.31 5.20 2.60
CA ASP A 330 25.87 6.20 1.70
C ASP A 330 24.75 6.88 0.93
N ILE A 331 24.57 8.19 1.15
CA ILE A 331 23.47 8.97 0.59
C ILE A 331 24.03 10.10 -0.26
N LYS A 332 23.56 10.19 -1.48
CA LYS A 332 23.89 11.26 -2.41
C LYS A 332 22.62 12.02 -2.80
N ILE A 333 22.64 13.33 -2.59
CA ILE A 333 21.58 14.25 -3.03
C ILE A 333 22.07 14.92 -4.31
N ILE A 334 21.26 14.87 -5.37
CA ILE A 334 21.57 15.40 -6.69
C ILE A 334 20.50 16.42 -7.05
N LEU A 335 20.91 17.59 -7.49
CA LEU A 335 20.00 18.62 -8.02
C LEU A 335 19.82 18.43 -9.53
N ASP A 336 18.57 18.36 -9.98
CA ASP A 336 18.19 18.15 -11.38
C ASP A 336 18.38 19.42 -12.23
N ARG A 337 18.35 20.60 -11.60
CA ARG A 337 18.51 21.91 -12.27
C ARG A 337 19.42 22.82 -11.46
N GLU A 338 20.69 22.82 -11.78
CA GLU A 338 21.65 23.72 -11.13
C GLU A 338 21.51 25.18 -11.63
N GLU A 339 21.09 25.37 -12.87
CA GLU A 339 21.15 26.71 -13.54
C GLU A 339 19.97 27.66 -13.23
N THR A 340 18.82 27.13 -12.76
CA THR A 340 17.60 27.95 -12.52
C THR A 340 17.44 28.42 -11.09
N ILE A 341 18.33 28.01 -10.18
CA ILE A 341 18.15 28.17 -8.74
C ILE A 341 18.76 29.49 -8.21
N PHE A 342 19.60 30.17 -8.98
CA PHE A 342 20.48 31.24 -8.50
C PHE A 342 19.83 32.61 -8.29
N GLU A 343 18.58 32.83 -8.64
CA GLU A 343 17.94 34.14 -8.44
C GLU A 343 16.55 33.97 -7.75
N ASN A 344 16.49 34.25 -6.47
CA ASN A 344 15.21 34.48 -5.78
C ASN A 344 14.60 35.81 -6.28
N ILE A 345 13.29 35.79 -6.64
CA ILE A 345 12.54 37.00 -6.99
C ILE A 345 12.65 38.08 -5.89
N GLY A 346 12.84 37.67 -4.63
CA GLY A 346 13.07 38.56 -3.49
C GLY A 346 14.46 39.21 -3.43
N ALA A 347 15.49 38.63 -4.02
CA ALA A 347 16.84 39.18 -4.00
C ALA A 347 17.00 40.43 -4.90
N LYS A 348 16.20 40.53 -5.96
CA LYS A 348 16.18 41.70 -6.84
C LYS A 348 15.57 42.98 -6.21
N LYS A 349 14.87 42.88 -5.08
CA LYS A 349 14.26 44.05 -4.41
C LYS A 349 15.24 44.86 -3.55
N ASN A 350 16.40 44.33 -3.22
CA ASN A 350 17.39 45.01 -2.36
C ASN A 350 18.54 45.68 -3.14
N GLU A 351 18.51 45.66 -4.46
CA GLU A 351 19.49 46.32 -5.34
C GLU A 351 18.92 47.53 -6.12
N ILE A 352 17.70 48.00 -5.75
CA ILE A 352 17.09 49.22 -6.29
C ILE A 352 16.96 50.24 -5.10
#